data_68fb57155d72a21e56a394e6b86790be
#
_entry.id   68fb57155d72a21e56a394e6b86790be
#
_cell.length_a   1.000
_cell.length_b   1.000
_cell.length_c   1.000
_cell.angle_alpha   90.00
_cell.angle_beta   90.00
_cell.angle_gamma   90.00
#
_symmetry.space_group_name_H-M   'P 1'
#
loop_
_entity.id
_entity.type
_entity.pdbx_description
1 polymer ?
#
loop_
_entity_poly.entity_id
_entity_poly.type
_entity_poly.pdbx_seq_one_letter_code
_entity_poly.pdbx_strand_id
1 'polypeptide(L)'
;MNEEYRDAEEVLMVIKKATMFADPIMKIATKGLAKIVQFLARMVKEKIIDKREFKDFQNFAKRTEGNFDVFNIPIDQTGDDIKLEDIEEFADLKKKGVRFYEMPDLNKADNYIQIAVCREDENIFDLWYKRYLNKKMVGGERTEESLNAFTEGKTSIFSVPFEGKEEVYKEDFDKLKINYSVLPDLKIGDGNIQIIV
;
A
#
# COMPACT_ATOMS: atom_id res chain seq x y z
N MET A 1 17.81 21.74 -17.93
CA MET A 1 17.10 20.66 -17.22
C MET A 1 15.68 21.14 -17.11
N ASN A 2 14.73 20.53 -17.84
CA ASN A 2 13.38 21.05 -18.07
C ASN A 2 12.57 21.06 -16.75
N GLU A 3 11.79 22.13 -16.54
CA GLU A 3 10.85 22.25 -15.40
C GLU A 3 9.90 21.05 -15.30
N GLU A 4 9.49 20.48 -16.44
CA GLU A 4 8.67 19.27 -16.51
C GLU A 4 9.33 18.02 -15.86
N TYR A 5 10.67 17.93 -15.88
CA TYR A 5 11.42 16.84 -15.24
C TYR A 5 11.41 16.99 -13.72
N ARG A 6 11.53 18.20 -13.22
CA ARG A 6 11.48 18.52 -11.78
C ARG A 6 10.09 18.25 -11.19
N ASP A 7 9.04 18.62 -11.93
CA ASP A 7 7.65 18.41 -11.49
C ASP A 7 7.28 16.92 -11.42
N ALA A 8 7.79 16.10 -12.36
CA ALA A 8 7.59 14.66 -12.33
C ALA A 8 8.37 13.98 -11.19
N GLU A 9 9.62 14.42 -10.93
CA GLU A 9 10.40 13.95 -9.78
C GLU A 9 9.78 14.37 -8.45
N GLU A 10 9.18 15.56 -8.34
CA GLU A 10 8.45 15.99 -7.15
C GLU A 10 7.20 15.14 -6.90
N VAL A 11 6.43 14.82 -7.94
CA VAL A 11 5.25 13.93 -7.82
C VAL A 11 5.69 12.51 -7.45
N LEU A 12 6.75 11.99 -8.08
CA LEU A 12 7.34 10.70 -7.74
C LEU A 12 7.90 10.68 -6.31
N MET A 13 8.50 11.79 -5.86
CA MET A 13 8.97 11.93 -4.47
C MET A 13 7.80 12.04 -3.47
N VAL A 14 6.72 12.69 -3.84
CA VAL A 14 5.51 12.76 -3.01
C VAL A 14 4.86 11.38 -2.92
N ILE A 15 4.75 10.65 -4.04
CA ILE A 15 4.26 9.28 -4.07
C ILE A 15 5.20 8.36 -3.27
N LYS A 16 6.52 8.43 -3.49
CA LYS A 16 7.51 7.64 -2.73
C LYS A 16 7.54 8.02 -1.24
N LYS A 17 7.41 9.28 -0.88
CA LYS A 17 7.33 9.70 0.53
C LYS A 17 6.03 9.24 1.19
N ALA A 18 4.90 9.25 0.48
CA ALA A 18 3.64 8.71 0.99
C ALA A 18 3.73 7.19 1.22
N THR A 19 4.50 6.46 0.38
CA THR A 19 4.77 5.03 0.58
C THR A 19 5.82 4.73 1.64
N MET A 20 6.75 5.66 1.92
CA MET A 20 7.78 5.49 2.95
C MET A 20 7.32 5.87 4.37
N PHE A 21 6.32 6.74 4.50
CA PHE A 21 5.72 7.11 5.78
C PHE A 21 4.31 6.59 5.77
N ALA A 22 4.03 5.63 6.62
CA ALA A 22 2.78 4.92 6.87
C ALA A 22 1.51 5.78 7.06
N ASP A 23 1.33 6.78 6.21
CA ASP A 23 0.07 7.50 6.11
C ASP A 23 -0.72 6.85 4.96
N PRO A 24 -1.66 5.94 5.24
CA PRO A 24 -2.38 5.17 4.21
C PRO A 24 -3.23 6.08 3.32
N ILE A 25 -3.37 7.36 3.69
CA ILE A 25 -4.24 8.31 3.00
C ILE A 25 -3.43 9.48 2.46
N MET A 26 -3.19 9.51 1.16
CA MET A 26 -2.64 10.67 0.50
C MET A 26 -3.78 11.58 0.02
N LYS A 27 -4.13 12.60 0.81
CA LYS A 27 -5.13 13.61 0.38
C LYS A 27 -4.57 14.51 -0.71
N ILE A 28 -5.08 14.35 -1.92
CA ILE A 28 -4.66 15.16 -3.06
C ILE A 28 -5.55 16.41 -3.13
N ALA A 29 -4.97 17.56 -2.79
CA ALA A 29 -5.63 18.84 -3.06
C ALA A 29 -5.83 19.05 -4.57
N THR A 30 -6.82 19.83 -4.97
CA THR A 30 -7.19 20.12 -6.38
C THR A 30 -6.02 20.53 -7.28
N LYS A 31 -4.96 21.13 -6.72
CA LYS A 31 -3.69 21.43 -7.42
C LYS A 31 -2.88 20.17 -7.74
N GLY A 32 -3.08 19.07 -7.00
CA GLY A 32 -2.43 17.79 -7.25
C GLY A 32 -3.02 17.04 -8.43
N LEU A 33 -4.32 17.20 -8.71
CA LEU A 33 -4.98 16.54 -9.83
C LEU A 33 -4.33 16.88 -11.17
N ALA A 34 -4.07 18.18 -11.42
CA ALA A 34 -3.43 18.61 -12.66
C ALA A 34 -2.04 17.96 -12.83
N LYS A 35 -1.27 17.86 -11.75
CA LYS A 35 0.04 17.19 -11.74
C LYS A 35 -0.07 15.70 -12.02
N ILE A 36 -1.05 15.02 -11.43
CA ILE A 36 -1.31 13.58 -11.70
C ILE A 36 -1.69 13.37 -13.16
N VAL A 37 -2.60 14.19 -13.70
CA VAL A 37 -2.99 14.10 -15.12
C VAL A 37 -1.79 14.32 -16.03
N GLN A 38 -0.96 15.33 -15.76
CA GLN A 38 0.26 15.59 -16.52
C GLN A 38 1.26 14.44 -16.42
N PHE A 39 1.42 13.89 -15.22
CA PHE A 39 2.31 12.76 -14.98
C PHE A 39 1.85 11.52 -15.77
N LEU A 40 0.57 11.12 -15.66
CA LEU A 40 0.02 9.99 -16.40
C LEU A 40 0.08 10.21 -17.92
N ALA A 41 -0.20 11.44 -18.39
CA ALA A 41 -0.07 11.78 -19.81
C ALA A 41 1.37 11.59 -20.32
N ARG A 42 2.35 11.91 -19.49
CA ARG A 42 3.77 11.66 -19.80
C ARG A 42 4.09 10.17 -19.85
N MET A 43 3.57 9.37 -18.89
CA MET A 43 3.76 7.92 -18.89
C MET A 43 3.19 7.26 -20.15
N VAL A 44 2.07 7.76 -20.67
CA VAL A 44 1.55 7.34 -21.99
C VAL A 44 2.53 7.66 -23.11
N LYS A 45 3.12 8.86 -23.09
CA LYS A 45 4.11 9.27 -24.10
C LYS A 45 5.37 8.41 -24.05
N GLU A 46 5.78 8.02 -22.86
CA GLU A 46 6.94 7.14 -22.60
C GLU A 46 6.59 5.65 -22.78
N LYS A 47 5.34 5.31 -23.12
CA LYS A 47 4.81 3.94 -23.30
C LYS A 47 4.92 3.06 -22.04
N ILE A 48 4.87 3.65 -20.88
CA ILE A 48 4.84 2.96 -19.58
C ILE A 48 3.41 2.49 -19.28
N ILE A 49 2.41 3.32 -19.56
CA ILE A 49 0.99 2.98 -19.49
C ILE A 49 0.36 3.12 -20.86
N ASP A 50 -0.74 2.42 -21.11
CA ASP A 50 -1.43 2.50 -22.38
C ASP A 50 -2.41 3.70 -22.44
N LYS A 51 -2.83 4.03 -23.65
CA LYS A 51 -3.78 5.14 -23.88
C LYS A 51 -5.16 4.86 -23.30
N ARG A 52 -5.53 3.59 -23.14
CA ARG A 52 -6.82 3.17 -22.62
C ARG A 52 -6.86 3.38 -21.11
N GLU A 53 -5.83 2.95 -20.40
CA GLU A 53 -5.67 3.18 -18.95
C GLU A 53 -5.74 4.68 -18.62
N PHE A 54 -5.01 5.50 -19.39
CA PHE A 54 -5.08 6.95 -19.20
C PHE A 54 -6.49 7.53 -19.45
N LYS A 55 -7.17 7.05 -20.49
CA LYS A 55 -8.56 7.46 -20.80
C LYS A 55 -9.52 7.04 -19.69
N ASP A 56 -9.33 5.87 -19.12
CA ASP A 56 -10.15 5.36 -18.03
C ASP A 56 -9.95 6.20 -16.76
N PHE A 57 -8.71 6.61 -16.46
CA PHE A 57 -8.43 7.56 -15.39
C PHE A 57 -9.10 8.93 -15.66
N GLN A 58 -8.99 9.46 -16.88
CA GLN A 58 -9.65 10.72 -17.22
C GLN A 58 -11.17 10.65 -17.04
N ASN A 59 -11.78 9.52 -17.43
CA ASN A 59 -13.21 9.28 -17.23
C ASN A 59 -13.58 9.21 -15.75
N PHE A 60 -12.75 8.57 -14.93
CA PHE A 60 -12.93 8.55 -13.48
C PHE A 60 -12.81 9.96 -12.88
N ALA A 61 -11.74 10.69 -13.20
CA ALA A 61 -11.52 12.05 -12.71
C ALA A 61 -12.66 13.00 -13.12
N LYS A 62 -13.19 12.84 -14.34
CA LYS A 62 -14.34 13.63 -14.81
C LYS A 62 -15.63 13.28 -14.05
N ARG A 63 -15.90 11.99 -13.81
CA ARG A 63 -17.10 11.55 -13.06
C ARG A 63 -17.08 11.93 -11.60
N THR A 64 -15.92 12.06 -11.02
CA THR A 64 -15.73 12.52 -9.64
C THR A 64 -15.49 14.03 -9.52
N GLU A 65 -15.53 14.76 -10.64
CA GLU A 65 -15.19 16.18 -10.69
C GLU A 65 -13.83 16.51 -10.07
N GLY A 66 -12.88 15.53 -10.16
CA GLY A 66 -11.57 15.62 -9.52
C GLY A 66 -11.62 15.51 -7.99
N ASN A 67 -12.75 15.15 -7.41
CA ASN A 67 -12.95 15.01 -5.97
C ASN A 67 -12.69 13.56 -5.53
N PHE A 68 -11.42 13.19 -5.41
CA PHE A 68 -10.98 11.87 -4.97
C PHE A 68 -9.70 11.95 -4.13
N ASP A 69 -9.47 10.92 -3.32
CA ASP A 69 -8.24 10.70 -2.58
C ASP A 69 -7.57 9.41 -3.08
N VAL A 70 -6.25 9.31 -2.91
CA VAL A 70 -5.48 8.10 -3.30
C VAL A 70 -5.09 7.35 -2.04
N PHE A 71 -5.31 6.04 -2.07
CA PHE A 71 -5.04 5.12 -0.97
C PHE A 71 -4.03 4.07 -1.43
N ASN A 72 -3.16 3.68 -0.52
CA ASN A 72 -2.25 2.55 -0.68
C ASN A 72 -2.87 1.34 0.02
N ILE A 73 -3.13 0.29 -0.75
CA ILE A 73 -3.68 -0.96 -0.23
C ILE A 73 -2.54 -1.95 -0.09
N PRO A 74 -2.18 -2.38 1.13
CA PRO A 74 -1.15 -3.38 1.31
C PRO A 74 -1.60 -4.73 0.74
N ILE A 75 -0.66 -5.45 0.12
CA ILE A 75 -0.87 -6.79 -0.45
C ILE A 75 0.16 -7.77 0.12
N ASP A 76 -0.25 -9.03 0.30
CA ASP A 76 0.62 -10.08 0.84
C ASP A 76 1.63 -10.64 -0.17
N GLN A 77 1.50 -10.29 -1.44
CA GLN A 77 2.31 -10.86 -2.50
C GLN A 77 3.11 -9.78 -3.22
N THR A 78 4.39 -10.03 -3.40
CA THR A 78 5.24 -9.29 -4.32
C THR A 78 5.19 -10.00 -5.68
N GLY A 79 4.75 -9.31 -6.72
CA GLY A 79 4.70 -9.90 -8.07
C GLY A 79 4.32 -8.87 -9.11
N ASP A 80 4.85 -9.08 -10.31
CA ASP A 80 4.83 -8.11 -11.39
C ASP A 80 3.43 -7.77 -11.97
N ASP A 81 2.36 -8.49 -11.61
CA ASP A 81 1.07 -8.35 -12.27
C ASP A 81 -0.15 -8.56 -11.35
N ILE A 82 -0.04 -8.26 -10.04
CA ILE A 82 -1.19 -8.34 -9.15
C ILE A 82 -2.12 -7.17 -9.44
N LYS A 83 -3.32 -7.49 -9.94
CA LYS A 83 -4.37 -6.53 -10.17
C LYS A 83 -5.35 -6.52 -9.01
N LEU A 84 -5.98 -5.38 -8.83
CA LEU A 84 -7.05 -5.22 -7.86
C LEU A 84 -8.15 -6.27 -7.99
N GLU A 85 -8.45 -6.69 -9.22
CA GLU A 85 -9.46 -7.70 -9.52
C GLU A 85 -9.09 -9.12 -9.03
N ASP A 86 -7.80 -9.38 -8.78
CA ASP A 86 -7.30 -10.66 -8.25
C ASP A 86 -7.52 -10.76 -6.73
N ILE A 87 -7.83 -9.63 -6.08
CA ILE A 87 -8.12 -9.58 -4.66
C ILE A 87 -9.62 -9.80 -4.45
N GLU A 88 -10.00 -10.96 -3.91
CA GLU A 88 -11.41 -11.38 -3.71
C GLU A 88 -12.24 -10.30 -2.99
N GLU A 89 -11.64 -9.65 -2.00
CA GLU A 89 -12.26 -8.60 -1.22
C GLU A 89 -12.68 -7.37 -2.03
N PHE A 90 -12.01 -7.11 -3.16
CA PHE A 90 -12.34 -5.99 -4.04
C PHE A 90 -13.66 -6.14 -4.79
N ALA A 91 -14.10 -7.38 -5.01
CA ALA A 91 -15.43 -7.61 -5.59
C ALA A 91 -16.54 -7.00 -4.72
N ASP A 92 -16.36 -6.96 -3.41
CA ASP A 92 -17.30 -6.35 -2.47
C ASP A 92 -17.34 -4.82 -2.58
N LEU A 93 -16.22 -4.17 -2.89
CA LEU A 93 -16.17 -2.72 -3.10
C LEU A 93 -17.02 -2.31 -4.31
N LYS A 94 -16.89 -3.04 -5.42
CA LYS A 94 -17.71 -2.84 -6.63
C LYS A 94 -19.20 -3.04 -6.34
N LYS A 95 -19.57 -4.10 -5.62
CA LYS A 95 -20.97 -4.39 -5.25
C LYS A 95 -21.59 -3.29 -4.38
N LYS A 96 -20.79 -2.62 -3.56
CA LYS A 96 -21.24 -1.50 -2.72
C LYS A 96 -21.36 -0.17 -3.46
N GLY A 97 -21.02 -0.15 -4.75
CA GLY A 97 -21.14 1.02 -5.60
C GLY A 97 -20.07 2.10 -5.35
N VAL A 98 -18.97 1.77 -4.67
CA VAL A 98 -17.85 2.69 -4.48
C VAL A 98 -17.22 3.03 -5.82
N ARG A 99 -17.07 4.31 -6.09
CA ARG A 99 -16.38 4.81 -7.30
C ARG A 99 -14.90 4.89 -7.03
N PHE A 100 -14.14 4.02 -7.69
CA PHE A 100 -12.69 3.98 -7.59
C PHE A 100 -12.02 3.72 -8.94
N TYR A 101 -10.73 3.97 -8.98
CA TYR A 101 -9.86 3.70 -10.12
C TYR A 101 -8.53 3.14 -9.61
N GLU A 102 -8.10 2.00 -10.14
CA GLU A 102 -6.78 1.43 -9.88
C GLU A 102 -5.73 2.27 -10.59
N MET A 103 -4.82 2.84 -9.81
CA MET A 103 -3.72 3.63 -10.37
C MET A 103 -2.67 2.70 -10.97
N PRO A 104 -1.99 3.13 -12.04
CA PRO A 104 -0.86 2.37 -12.56
C PRO A 104 0.17 2.15 -11.45
N ASP A 105 0.59 0.91 -11.27
CA ASP A 105 1.64 0.58 -10.32
C ASP A 105 3.00 1.07 -10.83
N LEU A 106 3.57 2.04 -10.13
CA LEU A 106 4.84 2.68 -10.46
C LEU A 106 6.02 2.10 -9.70
N ASN A 107 5.75 1.29 -8.68
CA ASN A 107 6.78 0.71 -7.83
C ASN A 107 6.43 -0.75 -7.49
N LYS A 108 6.55 -1.61 -8.47
CA LYS A 108 6.29 -3.05 -8.37
C LYS A 108 7.06 -3.79 -7.25
N ALA A 109 7.99 -3.09 -6.60
CA ALA A 109 8.78 -3.61 -5.50
C ALA A 109 8.18 -3.30 -4.12
N ASP A 110 7.16 -2.46 -4.05
CA ASP A 110 6.45 -2.20 -2.79
C ASP A 110 5.21 -3.09 -2.69
N ASN A 111 4.87 -3.57 -1.55
CA ASN A 111 3.71 -4.44 -1.35
C ASN A 111 2.40 -3.64 -1.30
N TYR A 112 2.19 -2.71 -2.25
CA TYR A 112 1.00 -1.86 -2.30
C TYR A 112 0.38 -1.77 -3.68
N ILE A 113 -0.95 -1.76 -3.72
CA ILE A 113 -1.73 -1.31 -4.88
C ILE A 113 -2.28 0.07 -4.56
N GLN A 114 -2.14 1.01 -5.51
CA GLN A 114 -2.67 2.36 -5.36
C GLN A 114 -4.05 2.47 -6.00
N ILE A 115 -5.00 3.01 -5.27
CA ILE A 115 -6.34 3.27 -5.79
C ILE A 115 -6.77 4.72 -5.51
N ALA A 116 -7.41 5.34 -6.49
CA ALA A 116 -8.11 6.60 -6.33
C ALA A 116 -9.57 6.31 -5.98
N VAL A 117 -10.08 6.87 -4.89
CA VAL A 117 -11.45 6.69 -4.40
C VAL A 117 -12.17 8.04 -4.35
N CYS A 118 -13.40 8.09 -4.84
CA CYS A 118 -14.23 9.29 -4.74
C CYS A 118 -14.48 9.64 -3.27
N ARG A 119 -14.28 10.91 -2.88
CA ARG A 119 -14.46 11.37 -1.49
C ARG A 119 -15.86 11.14 -0.94
N GLU A 120 -16.86 11.21 -1.77
CA GLU A 120 -18.23 10.95 -1.32
C GLU A 120 -18.42 9.48 -0.88
N ASP A 121 -17.58 8.58 -1.37
CA ASP A 121 -17.63 7.15 -1.07
C ASP A 121 -16.59 6.74 0.00
N GLU A 122 -15.79 7.68 0.52
CA GLU A 122 -14.68 7.44 1.47
C GLU A 122 -15.14 6.68 2.72
N ASN A 123 -16.28 7.03 3.28
CA ASN A 123 -16.79 6.34 4.48
C ASN A 123 -17.07 4.84 4.23
N ILE A 124 -17.57 4.49 3.04
CA ILE A 124 -17.84 3.10 2.66
C ILE A 124 -16.52 2.38 2.42
N PHE A 125 -15.58 3.07 1.78
CA PHE A 125 -14.24 2.58 1.54
C PHE A 125 -13.48 2.31 2.85
N ASP A 126 -13.49 3.24 3.81
CA ASP A 126 -12.83 3.09 5.12
C ASP A 126 -13.34 1.88 5.90
N LEU A 127 -14.66 1.66 5.89
CA LEU A 127 -15.25 0.48 6.54
C LEU A 127 -14.79 -0.82 5.85
N TRP A 128 -14.69 -0.82 4.53
CA TRP A 128 -14.17 -1.94 3.78
C TRP A 128 -12.67 -2.15 4.08
N TYR A 129 -11.87 -1.09 4.05
CA TYR A 129 -10.43 -1.12 4.26
C TYR A 129 -10.07 -1.68 5.64
N LYS A 130 -10.73 -1.22 6.70
CA LYS A 130 -10.57 -1.77 8.05
C LYS A 130 -10.90 -3.27 8.12
N ARG A 131 -11.94 -3.72 7.43
CA ARG A 131 -12.28 -5.15 7.37
C ARG A 131 -11.23 -5.94 6.60
N TYR A 132 -10.74 -5.38 5.51
CA TYR A 132 -9.67 -5.97 4.71
C TYR A 132 -8.41 -6.18 5.56
N LEU A 133 -7.91 -5.13 6.23
CA LEU A 133 -6.76 -5.23 7.12
C LEU A 133 -6.97 -6.28 8.22
N ASN A 134 -8.11 -6.24 8.92
CA ASN A 134 -8.42 -7.21 9.98
C ASN A 134 -8.48 -8.66 9.46
N LYS A 135 -8.96 -8.87 8.24
CA LYS A 135 -8.99 -10.21 7.63
C LYS A 135 -7.58 -10.72 7.29
N LYS A 136 -6.67 -9.81 6.95
CA LYS A 136 -5.28 -10.15 6.63
C LYS A 136 -4.41 -10.33 7.87
N MET A 137 -4.77 -9.72 8.99
CA MET A 137 -4.02 -9.76 10.25
C MET A 137 -4.51 -10.91 11.14
N VAL A 138 -4.36 -12.15 10.66
CA VAL A 138 -4.86 -13.37 11.33
C VAL A 138 -3.81 -14.12 12.16
N GLY A 139 -2.62 -13.56 12.32
CA GLY A 139 -1.48 -14.19 12.99
C GLY A 139 -0.49 -14.80 11.99
N GLY A 140 0.71 -15.09 12.48
CA GLY A 140 1.78 -15.74 11.74
C GLY A 140 2.96 -14.85 11.41
N GLU A 141 4.02 -15.48 10.93
CA GLU A 141 5.25 -14.81 10.51
C GLU A 141 5.04 -14.06 9.19
N ARG A 142 5.54 -12.83 9.15
CA ARG A 142 5.48 -11.94 7.98
C ARG A 142 6.84 -11.34 7.69
N THR A 143 7.03 -10.78 6.49
CA THR A 143 8.17 -9.90 6.27
C THR A 143 7.98 -8.60 7.05
N GLU A 144 9.07 -7.91 7.40
CA GLU A 144 9.01 -6.62 8.10
C GLU A 144 8.18 -5.59 7.31
N GLU A 145 8.39 -5.54 5.99
CA GLU A 145 7.66 -4.63 5.11
C GLU A 145 6.16 -4.92 5.12
N SER A 146 5.77 -6.20 5.02
CA SER A 146 4.37 -6.60 5.05
C SER A 146 3.74 -6.27 6.40
N LEU A 147 4.42 -6.60 7.50
CA LEU A 147 3.92 -6.30 8.84
C LEU A 147 3.69 -4.79 9.03
N ASN A 148 4.70 -3.97 8.69
CA ASN A 148 4.59 -2.51 8.79
C ASN A 148 3.47 -1.95 7.90
N ALA A 149 3.28 -2.51 6.70
CA ALA A 149 2.22 -2.10 5.80
C ALA A 149 0.82 -2.34 6.39
N PHE A 150 0.58 -3.56 6.90
CA PHE A 150 -0.72 -3.93 7.45
C PHE A 150 -1.03 -3.33 8.83
N THR A 151 0.00 -3.00 9.62
CA THR A 151 -0.16 -2.33 10.92
C THR A 151 -0.12 -0.82 10.83
N GLU A 152 0.05 -0.26 9.62
CA GLU A 152 0.26 1.18 9.42
C GLU A 152 1.48 1.71 10.22
N GLY A 153 2.54 0.88 10.34
CA GLY A 153 3.73 1.20 11.10
C GLY A 153 3.54 1.19 12.64
N LYS A 154 2.39 0.74 13.13
CA LYS A 154 2.12 0.61 14.57
C LYS A 154 2.67 -0.72 15.08
N THR A 155 3.97 -0.80 15.20
CA THR A 155 4.69 -2.00 15.62
C THR A 155 5.56 -1.72 16.83
N SER A 156 5.93 -2.79 17.54
CA SER A 156 6.86 -2.74 18.67
C SER A 156 7.95 -3.80 18.50
N ILE A 157 9.17 -3.46 18.89
CA ILE A 157 10.30 -4.40 18.81
C ILE A 157 10.53 -4.98 20.19
N PHE A 158 10.63 -6.31 20.24
CA PHE A 158 10.96 -7.07 21.45
C PHE A 158 12.25 -7.82 21.23
N SER A 159 13.10 -7.79 22.26
CA SER A 159 14.32 -8.62 22.32
C SER A 159 14.03 -9.83 23.19
N VAL A 160 14.17 -11.02 22.63
CA VAL A 160 13.90 -12.29 23.33
C VAL A 160 15.16 -13.15 23.36
N PRO A 161 15.43 -13.87 24.46
CA PRO A 161 16.60 -14.74 24.54
C PRO A 161 16.59 -15.84 23.49
N PHE A 162 17.69 -15.94 22.73
CA PHE A 162 17.89 -16.96 21.71
C PHE A 162 18.70 -18.13 22.31
N GLU A 163 18.07 -19.00 23.03
CA GLU A 163 18.68 -20.24 23.54
C GLU A 163 18.31 -21.45 22.67
N GLY A 164 18.25 -21.31 21.34
CA GLY A 164 17.78 -22.36 20.43
C GLY A 164 16.26 -22.60 20.52
N LYS A 165 15.51 -21.63 21.02
CA LYS A 165 14.06 -21.71 21.25
C LYS A 165 13.23 -20.89 20.28
N GLU A 166 13.77 -20.52 19.14
CA GLU A 166 13.05 -19.72 18.13
C GLU A 166 11.72 -20.36 17.73
N GLU A 167 11.71 -21.68 17.53
CA GLU A 167 10.50 -22.43 17.18
C GLU A 167 9.43 -22.35 18.27
N VAL A 168 9.82 -22.31 19.55
CA VAL A 168 8.88 -22.22 20.68
C VAL A 168 8.18 -20.87 20.68
N TYR A 169 8.91 -19.77 20.45
CA TYR A 169 8.29 -18.43 20.36
C TYR A 169 7.36 -18.33 19.16
N LYS A 170 7.76 -18.88 18.00
CA LYS A 170 6.91 -18.92 16.81
C LYS A 170 5.62 -19.69 17.06
N GLU A 171 5.70 -20.88 17.67
CA GLU A 171 4.52 -21.66 18.03
C GLU A 171 3.57 -20.91 18.96
N ASP A 172 4.09 -20.18 19.95
CA ASP A 172 3.29 -19.42 20.88
C ASP A 172 2.63 -18.21 20.22
N PHE A 173 3.33 -17.50 19.33
CA PHE A 173 2.76 -16.41 18.54
C PHE A 173 1.66 -16.91 17.60
N ASP A 174 1.87 -18.04 16.95
CA ASP A 174 0.87 -18.65 16.07
C ASP A 174 -0.39 -19.08 16.85
N LYS A 175 -0.23 -19.71 18.03
CA LYS A 175 -1.35 -20.06 18.92
C LYS A 175 -2.13 -18.84 19.39
N LEU A 176 -1.44 -17.72 19.67
CA LEU A 176 -2.02 -16.48 20.10
C LEU A 176 -2.53 -15.61 18.93
N LYS A 177 -2.31 -16.06 17.69
CA LYS A 177 -2.64 -15.31 16.45
C LYS A 177 -2.00 -13.93 16.41
N ILE A 178 -0.75 -13.84 16.87
CA ILE A 178 0.05 -12.62 16.79
C ILE A 178 0.75 -12.61 15.43
N ASN A 179 0.65 -11.48 14.72
CA ASN A 179 1.46 -11.27 13.53
C ASN A 179 2.83 -10.75 13.96
N TYR A 180 3.89 -11.33 13.41
CA TYR A 180 5.25 -10.98 13.80
C TYR A 180 6.22 -11.08 12.63
N SER A 181 7.37 -10.44 12.78
CA SER A 181 8.53 -10.59 11.89
C SER A 181 9.79 -10.77 12.72
N VAL A 182 10.61 -11.74 12.37
CA VAL A 182 11.92 -11.92 12.98
C VAL A 182 12.92 -11.03 12.25
N LEU A 183 13.55 -10.11 12.98
CA LEU A 183 14.57 -9.25 12.41
C LEU A 183 15.88 -10.01 12.16
N PRO A 184 16.67 -9.59 11.16
CA PRO A 184 18.00 -10.12 10.97
C PRO A 184 18.83 -9.96 12.24
N ASP A 185 19.50 -11.04 12.65
CA ASP A 185 20.44 -10.98 13.77
C ASP A 185 21.58 -9.99 13.43
N LEU A 186 21.62 -8.89 14.15
CA LEU A 186 22.65 -7.88 13.98
C LEU A 186 23.99 -8.30 14.58
N LYS A 187 24.11 -9.56 15.07
CA LYS A 187 25.32 -10.13 15.70
C LYS A 187 25.86 -9.25 16.83
N ILE A 188 24.97 -8.68 17.62
CA ILE A 188 25.32 -7.84 18.77
C ILE A 188 25.97 -8.70 19.87
N GLY A 189 25.89 -10.03 19.77
CA GLY A 189 26.51 -10.97 20.70
C GLY A 189 25.85 -11.03 22.07
N ASP A 190 24.62 -10.52 22.18
CA ASP A 190 23.85 -10.47 23.42
C ASP A 190 23.01 -11.75 23.66
N GLY A 191 23.06 -12.71 22.72
CA GLY A 191 22.29 -13.95 22.79
C GLY A 191 20.78 -13.79 22.64
N ASN A 192 20.32 -12.66 22.07
CA ASN A 192 18.92 -12.37 21.85
C ASN A 192 18.61 -12.29 20.36
N ILE A 193 17.37 -12.63 20.00
CA ILE A 193 16.78 -12.29 18.72
C ILE A 193 15.82 -11.11 18.89
N GLN A 194 15.64 -10.34 17.83
CA GLN A 194 14.72 -9.23 17.80
C GLN A 194 13.48 -9.60 16.98
N ILE A 195 12.30 -9.35 17.53
CA ILE A 195 11.02 -9.67 16.91
C ILE A 195 10.19 -8.38 16.89
N ILE A 196 9.65 -8.05 15.72
CA ILE A 196 8.65 -7.00 15.55
C ILE A 196 7.27 -7.64 15.67
N VAL A 197 6.40 -6.97 16.42
CA VAL A 197 4.99 -7.37 16.59
C VAL A 197 4.09 -6.19 16.32
#